data_47b33f122b548227e68f0d9476d5fbb4
#
_entry.id   47b33f122b548227e68f0d9476d5fbb4
#
_cell.length_a   1.000
_cell.length_b   1.000
_cell.length_c   1.000
_cell.angle_alpha   90.00
_cell.angle_beta   90.00
_cell.angle_gamma   90.00
#
_symmetry.space_group_name_H-M   'P 1'
#
loop_
_entity.id
_entity.type
_entity.pdbx_description
1 polymer ?
#
loop_
_entity_poly.entity_id
_entity_poly.type
_entity_poly.pdbx_seq_one_letter_code
_entity_poly.pdbx_strand_id
1 'polypeptide(L)'
;GCTAFLGGISKNYGTNLLMSHSDAVVAEADEFDRSFLQLYPEVAVITAIDADHLDIYGDISHVRQAFKDFASQVSGRVIAKYGIDINAEDTGAEVLTYHLDNPEADFHSENASPDNLGYFSFDLVYPGGVIRDVKCGVPGWVNVENSIAAAAICLSYGLDPEAIRKAIGTFSGVRRRLDLHLNTPGLS
;
A
#
# COMPACT_ATOMS: atom_id res chain seq x y z
N GLY A 1 18.12 1.03 -0.81
CA GLY A 1 17.26 1.11 -1.99
C GLY A 1 16.76 -0.27 -2.40
N CYS A 2 15.81 -0.34 -3.30
CA CYS A 2 15.28 -1.58 -3.88
C CYS A 2 15.11 -1.42 -5.38
N THR A 3 15.11 -2.51 -6.13
CA THR A 3 14.59 -2.52 -7.50
C THR A 3 13.08 -2.44 -7.42
N ALA A 4 12.42 -1.59 -8.23
CA ALA A 4 10.97 -1.44 -8.18
C ALA A 4 10.35 -1.46 -9.58
N PHE A 5 9.32 -2.28 -9.73
CA PHE A 5 8.44 -2.36 -10.90
C PHE A 5 7.10 -1.74 -10.50
N LEU A 6 6.77 -0.58 -11.09
CA LEU A 6 5.61 0.22 -10.74
C LEU A 6 4.59 0.19 -11.88
N GLY A 7 3.30 0.11 -11.58
CA GLY A 7 2.22 0.17 -12.56
C GLY A 7 2.04 1.54 -13.21
N GLY A 8 2.66 2.59 -12.67
CA GLY A 8 2.61 3.93 -13.22
C GLY A 8 3.91 4.70 -13.08
N ILE A 9 4.05 5.79 -13.83
CA ILE A 9 5.25 6.63 -13.79
C ILE A 9 5.26 7.46 -12.51
N SER A 10 6.21 7.18 -11.61
CA SER A 10 6.44 7.97 -10.40
C SER A 10 6.83 9.40 -10.76
N LYS A 11 6.22 10.40 -10.10
CA LYS A 11 6.58 11.80 -10.27
C LYS A 11 7.96 12.11 -9.67
N ASN A 12 8.35 11.41 -8.61
CA ASN A 12 9.65 11.58 -7.95
C ASN A 12 10.82 11.14 -8.85
N TYR A 13 10.60 10.11 -9.66
CA TYR A 13 11.68 9.47 -10.42
C TYR A 13 11.53 9.61 -11.95
N GLY A 14 10.34 9.99 -12.43
CA GLY A 14 10.08 10.13 -13.87
C GLY A 14 10.04 8.81 -14.65
N THR A 15 9.98 7.69 -13.97
CA THR A 15 9.99 6.33 -14.54
C THR A 15 9.08 5.39 -13.74
N ASN A 16 8.77 4.24 -14.30
CA ASN A 16 8.09 3.14 -13.64
C ASN A 16 9.01 1.95 -13.33
N LEU A 17 10.31 2.07 -13.66
CA LEU A 17 11.33 1.08 -13.31
C LEU A 17 12.47 1.76 -12.58
N LEU A 18 12.75 1.31 -11.37
CA LEU A 18 13.91 1.70 -10.59
C LEU A 18 14.85 0.50 -10.45
N MET A 19 16.13 0.69 -10.76
CA MET A 19 17.14 -0.34 -10.59
C MET A 19 17.99 -0.07 -9.36
N SER A 20 18.29 -1.10 -8.60
CA SER A 20 19.16 -1.06 -7.43
C SER A 20 20.11 -2.25 -7.44
N HIS A 21 21.22 -2.13 -6.69
CA HIS A 21 22.11 -3.25 -6.40
C HIS A 21 21.69 -4.07 -5.16
N SER A 22 20.57 -3.69 -4.52
CA SER A 22 19.99 -4.44 -3.41
C SER A 22 19.23 -5.66 -3.93
N ASP A 23 19.21 -6.73 -3.15
CA ASP A 23 18.43 -7.94 -3.44
C ASP A 23 16.92 -7.72 -3.26
N ALA A 24 16.53 -6.61 -2.63
CA ALA A 24 15.12 -6.28 -2.43
C ALA A 24 14.45 -5.84 -3.75
N VAL A 25 13.35 -6.48 -4.08
CA VAL A 25 12.49 -6.15 -5.22
C VAL A 25 11.09 -5.81 -4.73
N VAL A 26 10.56 -4.71 -5.21
CA VAL A 26 9.15 -4.31 -5.01
C VAL A 26 8.46 -4.34 -6.37
N ALA A 27 7.35 -5.07 -6.47
CA ALA A 27 6.57 -5.16 -7.69
C ALA A 27 5.10 -4.90 -7.38
N GLU A 28 4.43 -4.14 -8.26
CA GLU A 28 2.99 -4.09 -8.28
C GLU A 28 2.48 -5.42 -8.85
N ALA A 29 1.71 -6.16 -8.05
CA ALA A 29 1.11 -7.42 -8.44
C ALA A 29 -0.23 -7.12 -9.10
N ASP A 30 -0.45 -7.66 -10.31
CA ASP A 30 -1.63 -7.44 -11.11
C ASP A 30 -2.48 -8.73 -11.11
N GLU A 31 -3.73 -8.64 -10.65
CA GLU A 31 -4.68 -9.76 -10.66
C GLU A 31 -5.27 -10.03 -12.05
N PHE A 32 -5.13 -9.10 -12.99
CA PHE A 32 -5.55 -9.31 -14.37
C PHE A 32 -4.87 -10.55 -14.95
N ASP A 33 -5.66 -11.38 -15.63
CA ASP A 33 -5.20 -12.65 -16.22
C ASP A 33 -4.49 -13.60 -15.22
N ARG A 34 -4.74 -13.42 -13.92
CA ARG A 34 -4.13 -14.20 -12.83
C ARG A 34 -2.60 -14.15 -12.82
N SER A 35 -2.00 -13.11 -13.40
CA SER A 35 -0.53 -13.02 -13.53
C SER A 35 0.18 -12.95 -12.17
N PHE A 36 -0.44 -12.38 -11.14
CA PHE A 36 0.10 -12.33 -9.78
C PHE A 36 0.34 -13.73 -9.15
N LEU A 37 -0.36 -14.78 -9.61
CA LEU A 37 -0.14 -16.16 -9.17
C LEU A 37 1.20 -16.76 -9.64
N GLN A 38 1.96 -16.05 -10.47
CA GLN A 38 3.33 -16.44 -10.82
C GLN A 38 4.37 -15.88 -9.83
N LEU A 39 3.94 -15.08 -8.84
CA LEU A 39 4.82 -14.45 -7.87
C LEU A 39 4.87 -15.28 -6.57
N TYR A 40 6.06 -15.35 -5.97
CA TYR A 40 6.32 -16.01 -4.69
C TYR A 40 7.00 -15.01 -3.75
N PRO A 41 6.25 -14.03 -3.23
CA PRO A 41 6.84 -12.96 -2.43
C PRO A 41 7.18 -13.42 -1.01
N GLU A 42 8.15 -12.73 -0.39
CA GLU A 42 8.40 -12.82 1.04
C GLU A 42 7.32 -12.04 1.82
N VAL A 43 6.97 -10.85 1.33
CA VAL A 43 5.91 -10.02 1.90
C VAL A 43 4.94 -9.60 0.81
N ALA A 44 3.64 -9.75 1.05
CA ALA A 44 2.58 -9.25 0.18
C ALA A 44 1.67 -8.27 0.90
N VAL A 45 1.18 -7.27 0.15
CA VAL A 45 0.10 -6.39 0.62
C VAL A 45 -1.12 -6.61 -0.26
N ILE A 46 -2.28 -6.81 0.37
CA ILE A 46 -3.56 -6.97 -0.29
C ILE A 46 -4.44 -5.77 0.09
N THR A 47 -4.67 -4.90 -0.89
CA THR A 47 -5.37 -3.62 -0.68
C THR A 47 -6.87 -3.70 -0.87
N ALA A 48 -7.33 -4.58 -1.75
CA ALA A 48 -8.74 -4.84 -2.02
C ALA A 48 -8.91 -6.22 -2.65
N ILE A 49 -10.09 -6.79 -2.52
CA ILE A 49 -10.57 -7.94 -3.29
C ILE A 49 -11.95 -7.56 -3.82
N ASP A 50 -11.97 -6.98 -5.01
CA ASP A 50 -13.19 -6.49 -5.64
C ASP A 50 -13.66 -7.42 -6.77
N ALA A 51 -14.92 -7.27 -7.18
CA ALA A 51 -15.51 -8.04 -8.28
C ALA A 51 -15.09 -7.46 -9.64
N ASP A 52 -13.77 -7.27 -9.83
CA ASP A 52 -13.21 -6.82 -11.09
C ASP A 52 -12.81 -8.01 -11.97
N HIS A 53 -12.68 -7.78 -13.28
CA HIS A 53 -12.24 -8.78 -14.25
C HIS A 53 -13.10 -10.08 -14.24
N LEU A 54 -14.42 -9.95 -14.05
CA LEU A 54 -15.34 -11.10 -14.00
C LEU A 54 -15.43 -11.86 -15.32
N ASP A 55 -15.03 -11.26 -16.43
CA ASP A 55 -14.85 -11.92 -17.73
C ASP A 55 -13.74 -13.01 -17.68
N ILE A 56 -12.74 -12.84 -16.80
CA ILE A 56 -11.64 -13.78 -16.58
C ILE A 56 -11.96 -14.76 -15.44
N TYR A 57 -12.53 -14.26 -14.37
CA TYR A 57 -12.76 -15.02 -13.15
C TYR A 57 -14.13 -15.73 -13.13
N GLY A 58 -15.12 -15.22 -13.86
CA GLY A 58 -16.49 -15.73 -13.87
C GLY A 58 -17.35 -15.13 -12.76
N ASP A 59 -16.90 -15.20 -11.51
CA ASP A 59 -17.60 -14.62 -10.35
C ASP A 59 -16.62 -14.24 -9.22
N ILE A 60 -17.14 -13.55 -8.21
CA ILE A 60 -16.35 -13.04 -7.07
C ILE A 60 -15.74 -14.17 -6.23
N SER A 61 -16.32 -15.36 -6.20
CA SER A 61 -15.78 -16.48 -5.42
C SER A 61 -14.46 -16.97 -6.00
N HIS A 62 -14.33 -16.98 -7.31
CA HIS A 62 -13.07 -17.31 -7.99
C HIS A 62 -12.02 -16.22 -7.81
N VAL A 63 -12.42 -14.93 -7.77
CA VAL A 63 -11.50 -13.84 -7.42
C VAL A 63 -10.95 -14.06 -6.00
N ARG A 64 -11.84 -14.27 -5.01
CA ARG A 64 -11.42 -14.53 -3.63
C ARG A 64 -10.51 -15.74 -3.51
N GLN A 65 -10.82 -16.82 -4.22
CA GLN A 65 -9.98 -18.02 -4.21
C GLN A 65 -8.59 -17.72 -4.77
N ALA A 66 -8.49 -16.97 -5.89
CA ALA A 66 -7.21 -16.59 -6.45
C ALA A 66 -6.36 -15.74 -5.49
N PHE A 67 -6.98 -14.83 -4.72
CA PHE A 67 -6.26 -14.08 -3.69
C PHE A 67 -5.83 -14.97 -2.51
N LYS A 68 -6.60 -15.98 -2.13
CA LYS A 68 -6.17 -16.99 -1.13
C LYS A 68 -5.03 -17.85 -1.66
N ASP A 69 -5.09 -18.26 -2.93
CA ASP A 69 -4.01 -18.99 -3.58
C ASP A 69 -2.73 -18.14 -3.62
N PHE A 70 -2.83 -16.84 -3.95
CA PHE A 70 -1.69 -15.93 -3.89
C PHE A 70 -1.15 -15.77 -2.47
N ALA A 71 -2.02 -15.58 -1.47
CA ALA A 71 -1.61 -15.47 -0.07
C ALA A 71 -0.87 -16.73 0.40
N SER A 72 -1.26 -17.91 -0.06
CA SER A 72 -0.59 -19.18 0.27
C SER A 72 0.83 -19.30 -0.29
N GLN A 73 1.18 -18.49 -1.28
CA GLN A 73 2.54 -18.44 -1.87
C GLN A 73 3.49 -17.49 -1.12
N VAL A 74 2.98 -16.72 -0.15
CA VAL A 74 3.78 -15.78 0.64
C VAL A 74 4.58 -16.55 1.68
N SER A 75 5.89 -16.34 1.74
CA SER A 75 6.76 -17.10 2.62
C SER A 75 6.98 -16.47 4.00
N GLY A 76 6.74 -15.18 4.16
CA GLY A 76 7.01 -14.44 5.38
C GLY A 76 5.79 -13.76 5.98
N ARG A 77 5.19 -12.78 5.31
CA ARG A 77 4.12 -11.96 5.88
C ARG A 77 3.09 -11.49 4.86
N VAL A 78 1.81 -11.60 5.18
CA VAL A 78 0.71 -10.95 4.45
C VAL A 78 0.23 -9.75 5.25
N ILE A 79 0.12 -8.59 4.62
CA ILE A 79 -0.46 -7.37 5.18
C ILE A 79 -1.76 -7.12 4.42
N ALA A 80 -2.90 -7.39 5.03
CA ALA A 80 -4.20 -7.26 4.40
C ALA A 80 -4.96 -6.02 4.93
N LYS A 81 -5.72 -5.38 4.07
CA LYS A 81 -6.65 -4.36 4.54
C LYS A 81 -7.66 -5.01 5.49
N TYR A 82 -7.90 -4.37 6.63
CA TYR A 82 -8.84 -4.88 7.64
C TYR A 82 -10.23 -5.12 7.04
N GLY A 83 -10.79 -6.30 7.30
CA GLY A 83 -12.06 -6.75 6.73
C GLY A 83 -11.95 -7.57 5.44
N ILE A 84 -10.76 -7.71 4.87
CA ILE A 84 -10.50 -8.70 3.81
C ILE A 84 -10.43 -10.10 4.41
N ASP A 85 -11.13 -11.06 3.80
CA ASP A 85 -11.16 -12.47 4.22
C ASP A 85 -9.87 -13.21 3.78
N ILE A 86 -8.77 -12.83 4.40
CA ILE A 86 -7.47 -13.52 4.35
C ILE A 86 -6.99 -13.68 5.79
N ASN A 87 -6.71 -14.89 6.19
CA ASN A 87 -6.33 -15.21 7.57
C ASN A 87 -5.14 -16.19 7.60
N ALA A 88 -4.66 -16.52 8.81
CA ALA A 88 -3.51 -17.39 8.98
C ALA A 88 -3.73 -18.82 8.45
N GLU A 89 -4.99 -19.28 8.29
CA GLU A 89 -5.31 -20.60 7.74
C GLU A 89 -5.18 -20.62 6.21
N ASP A 90 -5.36 -19.46 5.56
CA ASP A 90 -5.22 -19.30 4.10
C ASP A 90 -3.75 -19.24 3.67
N THR A 91 -2.85 -18.92 4.60
CA THR A 91 -1.43 -18.73 4.33
C THR A 91 -0.58 -19.38 5.41
N GLY A 92 0.62 -19.84 5.09
CA GLY A 92 1.60 -20.29 6.10
C GLY A 92 2.40 -19.14 6.73
N ALA A 93 2.08 -17.88 6.39
CA ALA A 93 2.77 -16.68 6.81
C ALA A 93 2.03 -15.96 7.95
N GLU A 94 2.73 -15.03 8.62
CA GLU A 94 2.10 -14.11 9.55
C GLU A 94 1.13 -13.17 8.80
N VAL A 95 -0.08 -12.99 9.33
CA VAL A 95 -1.07 -12.07 8.78
C VAL A 95 -1.21 -10.87 9.70
N LEU A 96 -0.95 -9.68 9.16
CA LEU A 96 -1.16 -8.39 9.81
C LEU A 96 -2.20 -7.60 9.03
N THR A 97 -2.86 -6.67 9.72
CA THR A 97 -3.93 -5.87 9.14
C THR A 97 -3.60 -4.39 9.13
N TYR A 98 -4.11 -3.67 8.14
CA TYR A 98 -4.06 -2.21 8.14
C TYR A 98 -5.42 -1.61 7.80
N HIS A 99 -5.67 -0.41 8.27
CA HIS A 99 -6.88 0.35 7.96
C HIS A 99 -6.61 1.85 8.07
N LEU A 100 -7.48 2.67 7.46
CA LEU A 100 -7.37 4.11 7.57
C LEU A 100 -7.42 4.57 9.03
N ASP A 101 -8.48 4.20 9.76
CA ASP A 101 -8.80 4.72 11.10
C ASP A 101 -9.41 3.69 12.06
N ASN A 102 -9.41 2.39 11.70
CA ASN A 102 -9.90 1.36 12.61
C ASN A 102 -8.80 0.94 13.61
N PRO A 103 -8.98 1.19 14.92
CA PRO A 103 -7.97 0.86 15.93
C PRO A 103 -7.82 -0.65 16.20
N GLU A 104 -8.69 -1.50 15.64
CA GLU A 104 -8.54 -2.95 15.72
C GLU A 104 -7.52 -3.48 14.68
N ALA A 105 -7.15 -2.67 13.68
CA ALA A 105 -6.10 -3.02 12.74
C ALA A 105 -4.72 -2.80 13.36
N ASP A 106 -3.75 -3.65 13.00
CA ASP A 106 -2.36 -3.57 13.50
C ASP A 106 -1.69 -2.25 13.11
N PHE A 107 -2.04 -1.72 11.92
CA PHE A 107 -1.56 -0.42 11.43
C PHE A 107 -2.76 0.46 11.08
N HIS A 108 -2.82 1.64 11.68
CA HIS A 108 -3.91 2.59 11.41
C HIS A 108 -3.46 4.03 11.65
N SER A 109 -4.26 4.99 11.23
CA SER A 109 -4.02 6.39 11.57
C SER A 109 -4.84 6.84 12.78
N GLU A 110 -4.26 7.76 13.53
CA GLU A 110 -4.94 8.59 14.52
C GLU A 110 -4.74 10.07 14.16
N ASN A 111 -5.61 10.94 14.67
CA ASN A 111 -5.52 12.39 14.54
C ASN A 111 -5.43 12.88 13.08
N ALA A 112 -5.96 12.11 12.12
CA ALA A 112 -5.90 12.47 10.71
C ALA A 112 -6.71 13.74 10.43
N SER A 113 -6.09 14.73 9.81
CA SER A 113 -6.74 15.99 9.45
C SER A 113 -6.19 16.55 8.14
N PRO A 114 -7.06 17.03 7.24
CA PRO A 114 -6.63 17.66 5.99
C PRO A 114 -6.29 19.14 6.20
N ASP A 115 -5.39 19.65 5.38
CA ASP A 115 -5.24 21.08 5.14
C ASP A 115 -6.26 21.59 4.10
N ASN A 116 -6.17 22.88 3.76
CA ASN A 116 -7.08 23.52 2.81
C ASN A 116 -6.94 23.00 1.36
N LEU A 117 -5.88 22.28 1.05
CA LEU A 117 -5.62 21.67 -0.25
C LEU A 117 -5.86 20.14 -0.25
N GLY A 118 -6.33 19.59 0.89
CA GLY A 118 -6.62 18.17 1.04
C GLY A 118 -5.39 17.30 1.33
N TYR A 119 -4.25 17.89 1.69
CA TYR A 119 -3.10 17.13 2.20
C TYR A 119 -3.33 16.80 3.66
N PHE A 120 -3.13 15.55 4.02
CA PHE A 120 -3.37 15.06 5.37
C PHE A 120 -2.10 15.06 6.22
N SER A 121 -2.27 15.41 7.51
CA SER A 121 -1.34 15.07 8.58
C SER A 121 -2.01 14.08 9.51
N PHE A 122 -1.28 13.07 9.99
CA PHE A 122 -1.80 12.02 10.86
C PHE A 122 -0.70 11.40 11.72
N ASP A 123 -1.07 10.71 12.77
CA ASP A 123 -0.20 9.83 13.53
C ASP A 123 -0.39 8.40 13.02
N LEU A 124 0.69 7.71 12.66
CA LEU A 124 0.64 6.31 12.22
C LEU A 124 0.94 5.41 13.42
N VAL A 125 -0.06 4.65 13.83
CA VAL A 125 0.04 3.65 14.89
C VAL A 125 0.44 2.31 14.29
N TYR A 126 1.34 1.59 14.95
CA TYR A 126 1.81 0.27 14.53
C TYR A 126 2.21 -0.58 15.76
N PRO A 127 2.38 -1.90 15.67
CA PRO A 127 2.68 -2.77 16.82
C PRO A 127 3.92 -2.39 17.64
N GLY A 128 4.84 -1.62 17.07
CA GLY A 128 6.07 -1.16 17.72
C GLY A 128 5.99 0.25 18.31
N GLY A 129 4.89 0.99 18.09
CA GLY A 129 4.78 2.37 18.58
C GLY A 129 3.95 3.29 17.69
N VAL A 130 4.31 4.56 17.65
CA VAL A 130 3.61 5.59 16.87
C VAL A 130 4.61 6.48 16.13
N ILE A 131 4.42 6.65 14.84
CA ILE A 131 5.12 7.69 14.06
C ILE A 131 4.23 8.93 14.05
N ARG A 132 4.66 9.98 14.73
CA ARG A 132 3.84 11.20 14.88
C ARG A 132 4.04 12.18 13.73
N ASP A 133 2.99 12.98 13.47
CA ASP A 133 2.99 14.07 12.48
C ASP A 133 3.50 13.63 11.11
N VAL A 134 2.96 12.53 10.61
CA VAL A 134 3.21 12.08 9.25
C VAL A 134 2.42 12.97 8.30
N LYS A 135 3.09 13.60 7.36
CA LYS A 135 2.46 14.44 6.33
C LYS A 135 2.42 13.68 5.01
N CYS A 136 1.24 13.50 4.44
CA CYS A 136 1.12 12.94 3.11
C CYS A 136 1.60 13.92 2.04
N GLY A 137 2.49 13.47 1.18
CA GLY A 137 2.95 14.27 0.03
C GLY A 137 1.96 14.30 -1.14
N VAL A 138 0.84 13.56 -1.04
CA VAL A 138 -0.24 13.50 -2.04
C VAL A 138 -1.57 13.72 -1.33
N PRO A 139 -2.50 14.56 -1.86
CA PRO A 139 -3.77 14.86 -1.22
C PRO A 139 -4.74 13.67 -1.26
N GLY A 140 -5.73 13.70 -0.38
CA GLY A 140 -6.83 12.74 -0.32
C GLY A 140 -6.62 11.61 0.69
N TRP A 141 -7.70 11.26 1.39
CA TRP A 141 -7.72 10.24 2.44
C TRP A 141 -7.25 8.84 1.96
N VAL A 142 -7.53 8.50 0.70
CA VAL A 142 -7.08 7.23 0.10
C VAL A 142 -5.54 7.12 0.10
N ASN A 143 -4.83 8.25 0.00
CA ASN A 143 -3.37 8.27 0.06
C ASN A 143 -2.84 8.15 1.49
N VAL A 144 -3.63 8.49 2.51
CA VAL A 144 -3.32 8.15 3.91
C VAL A 144 -3.32 6.64 4.07
N GLU A 145 -4.40 5.96 3.63
CA GLU A 145 -4.52 4.51 3.72
C GLU A 145 -3.40 3.79 2.93
N ASN A 146 -3.10 4.24 1.72
CA ASN A 146 -1.99 3.72 0.93
C ASN A 146 -0.62 3.93 1.62
N SER A 147 -0.45 5.07 2.30
CA SER A 147 0.77 5.36 3.06
C SER A 147 0.92 4.44 4.28
N ILE A 148 -0.19 4.10 4.95
CA ILE A 148 -0.20 3.13 6.06
C ILE A 148 0.21 1.75 5.54
N ALA A 149 -0.35 1.29 4.43
CA ALA A 149 0.00 0.02 3.80
C ALA A 149 1.49 -0.04 3.42
N ALA A 150 2.02 1.02 2.79
CA ALA A 150 3.43 1.11 2.44
C ALA A 150 4.34 1.16 3.68
N ALA A 151 3.94 1.90 4.73
CA ALA A 151 4.69 1.95 5.98
C ALA A 151 4.71 0.58 6.68
N ALA A 152 3.60 -0.17 6.64
CA ALA A 152 3.52 -1.50 7.22
C ALA A 152 4.56 -2.46 6.61
N ILE A 153 4.76 -2.42 5.28
CA ILE A 153 5.84 -3.18 4.62
C ILE A 153 7.20 -2.72 5.16
N CYS A 154 7.46 -1.42 5.15
CA CYS A 154 8.75 -0.86 5.54
C CYS A 154 9.10 -1.20 7.00
N LEU A 155 8.12 -1.08 7.91
CA LEU A 155 8.27 -1.44 9.33
C LEU A 155 8.50 -2.95 9.51
N SER A 156 7.89 -3.78 8.67
CA SER A 156 8.09 -5.23 8.66
C SER A 156 9.54 -5.62 8.36
N TYR A 157 10.24 -4.81 7.58
CA TYR A 157 11.67 -4.95 7.29
C TYR A 157 12.57 -4.17 8.26
N GLY A 158 12.02 -3.61 9.34
CA GLY A 158 12.77 -2.89 10.37
C GLY A 158 13.38 -1.56 9.89
N LEU A 159 12.77 -0.91 8.88
CA LEU A 159 13.21 0.40 8.44
C LEU A 159 12.95 1.44 9.54
N ASP A 160 13.84 2.42 9.61
CA ASP A 160 13.73 3.53 10.57
C ASP A 160 12.41 4.30 10.38
N PRO A 161 11.60 4.45 11.46
CA PRO A 161 10.33 5.19 11.42
C PRO A 161 10.45 6.62 10.89
N GLU A 162 11.56 7.30 11.20
CA GLU A 162 11.79 8.67 10.73
C GLU A 162 12.08 8.72 9.23
N ALA A 163 12.80 7.71 8.69
CA ALA A 163 13.00 7.56 7.26
C ALA A 163 11.68 7.31 6.52
N ILE A 164 10.77 6.51 7.11
CA ILE A 164 9.43 6.24 6.58
C ILE A 164 8.61 7.53 6.56
N ARG A 165 8.56 8.27 7.67
CA ARG A 165 7.88 9.57 7.78
C ARG A 165 8.32 10.53 6.69
N LYS A 166 9.64 10.66 6.49
CA LYS A 166 10.22 11.51 5.45
C LYS A 166 9.85 11.04 4.04
N ALA A 167 9.89 9.73 3.80
CA ALA A 167 9.57 9.16 2.48
C ALA A 167 8.11 9.43 2.08
N ILE A 168 7.16 9.23 3.01
CA ILE A 168 5.74 9.54 2.79
C ILE A 168 5.57 11.03 2.47
N GLY A 169 6.22 11.92 3.23
CA GLY A 169 6.12 13.37 3.03
C GLY A 169 6.73 13.89 1.72
N THR A 170 7.69 13.17 1.16
CA THR A 170 8.35 13.55 -0.10
C THR A 170 7.80 12.85 -1.33
N PHE A 171 6.89 11.89 -1.15
CA PHE A 171 6.24 11.21 -2.27
C PHE A 171 5.29 12.17 -3.00
N SER A 172 5.53 12.36 -4.29
CA SER A 172 4.78 13.32 -5.12
C SER A 172 3.68 12.67 -5.97
N GLY A 173 3.47 11.36 -5.80
CA GLY A 173 2.44 10.62 -6.51
C GLY A 173 2.88 10.02 -7.84
N VAL A 174 1.89 9.55 -8.57
CA VAL A 174 2.01 8.93 -9.88
C VAL A 174 1.38 9.84 -10.93
N ARG A 175 1.96 9.92 -12.12
CA ARG A 175 1.41 10.72 -13.23
C ARG A 175 -0.01 10.27 -13.56
N ARG A 176 -0.88 11.22 -13.88
CA ARG A 176 -2.30 11.03 -14.23
C ARG A 176 -3.16 10.50 -13.06
N ARG A 177 -2.67 10.53 -11.82
CA ARG A 177 -3.45 10.27 -10.62
C ARG A 177 -3.37 11.48 -9.69
N LEU A 178 -4.50 12.13 -9.39
CA LEU A 178 -4.61 13.32 -8.54
C LEU A 178 -3.58 14.40 -8.91
N ASP A 179 -3.51 14.75 -10.20
CA ASP A 179 -2.66 15.83 -10.68
C ASP A 179 -3.31 17.18 -10.40
N LEU A 180 -2.64 18.01 -9.61
CA LEU A 180 -3.04 19.40 -9.39
C LEU A 180 -2.67 20.23 -10.63
N HIS A 181 -3.66 20.57 -11.47
CA HIS A 181 -3.46 21.31 -12.71
C HIS A 181 -3.55 22.83 -12.53
N LEU A 182 -4.28 23.29 -11.51
CA LEU A 182 -4.47 24.71 -11.23
C LEU A 182 -4.47 24.93 -9.72
N ASN A 183 -3.60 25.82 -9.26
CA ASN A 183 -3.54 26.27 -7.87
C ASN A 183 -3.47 27.79 -7.87
N THR A 184 -4.64 28.46 -7.90
CA THR A 184 -4.74 29.92 -7.80
C THR A 184 -5.66 30.27 -6.63
N PRO A 185 -5.44 31.43 -5.94
CA PRO A 185 -6.33 31.86 -4.88
C PRO A 185 -7.80 31.88 -5.32
N GLY A 186 -8.63 31.04 -4.69
CA GLY A 186 -10.07 30.91 -4.97
C GLY A 186 -10.47 29.87 -6.02
N LEU A 187 -9.51 29.12 -6.58
CA LEU A 187 -9.76 28.00 -7.51
C LEU A 187 -8.73 26.90 -7.25
N SER A 188 -9.19 25.84 -6.61
CA SER A 188 -8.41 24.60 -6.43
C SER A 188 -9.31 23.39 -6.67
#